data_8f5b30dd9dbb1a7f101e9d44db7ade54
#
_entry.id   8f5b30dd9dbb1a7f101e9d44db7ade54
#
_cell.length_a   1.000
_cell.length_b   1.000
_cell.length_c   1.000
_cell.angle_alpha   90.00
_cell.angle_beta   90.00
_cell.angle_gamma   90.00
#
_symmetry.space_group_name_H-M   'P 1'
#
loop_
_entity.id
_entity.type
_entity.pdbx_description
1 polymer ?
#
loop_
_entity_poly.entity_id
_entity_poly.type
_entity_poly.pdbx_seq_one_letter_code
_entity_poly.pdbx_strand_id
1 'polypeptide(L)'
;ARFAKICEIHEVPHDEIQLESGRALRAEDLAPYEGKGFTGFLVNVHETSTGVLYDMELISDFCRRNQLILAVDAVSSFLADPFWIGKWGVDLVLTGSQKALALPPGLSILVLGARAIARVQETAIR
;
A
#
# COMPACT_ATOMS: atom_id res chain seq x y z
N ALA A 1 -5.42 9.59 -1.69
CA ALA A 1 -6.60 10.19 -1.08
C ALA A 1 -6.94 9.66 0.32
N ARG A 2 -7.30 8.36 0.51
CA ARG A 2 -7.67 7.86 1.87
C ARG A 2 -6.46 7.76 2.80
N PHE A 3 -5.37 7.21 2.34
CA PHE A 3 -4.14 7.11 3.14
C PHE A 3 -3.61 8.49 3.54
N ALA A 4 -3.55 9.45 2.61
CA ALA A 4 -3.14 10.83 2.92
C ALA A 4 -4.01 11.43 4.02
N LYS A 5 -5.34 11.27 3.92
CA LYS A 5 -6.26 11.76 4.96
C LYS A 5 -6.03 11.11 6.33
N ILE A 6 -5.69 9.83 6.37
CA ILE A 6 -5.33 9.15 7.61
C ILE A 6 -4.02 9.71 8.17
N CYS A 7 -3.01 9.90 7.32
CA CYS A 7 -1.74 10.52 7.73
C CYS A 7 -1.97 11.93 8.32
N GLU A 8 -2.80 12.76 7.68
CA GLU A 8 -3.17 14.08 8.20
C GLU A 8 -3.82 14.00 9.60
N ILE A 9 -4.82 13.11 9.77
CA ILE A 9 -5.54 12.95 11.05
C ILE A 9 -4.57 12.54 12.18
N HIS A 10 -3.59 11.70 11.87
CA HIS A 10 -2.60 11.22 12.83
C HIS A 10 -1.31 12.05 12.86
N GLU A 11 -1.28 13.20 12.19
CA GLU A 11 -0.14 14.12 12.13
C GLU A 11 1.16 13.42 11.66
N VAL A 12 1.02 12.42 10.76
CA VAL A 12 2.16 11.71 10.16
C VAL A 12 2.66 12.50 8.94
N PRO A 13 3.91 12.97 8.94
CA PRO A 13 4.49 13.63 7.76
C PRO A 13 4.44 12.70 6.54
N HIS A 14 3.94 13.22 5.42
CA HIS A 14 3.79 12.43 4.19
C HIS A 14 3.82 13.31 2.95
N ASP A 15 4.20 12.71 1.83
CA ASP A 15 4.05 13.27 0.50
C ASP A 15 3.04 12.44 -0.30
N GLU A 16 2.34 13.05 -1.22
CA GLU A 16 1.38 12.39 -2.11
C GLU A 16 1.90 12.36 -3.56
N ILE A 17 1.92 11.19 -4.17
CA ILE A 17 2.09 11.05 -5.61
C ILE A 17 0.71 11.17 -6.24
N GLN A 18 0.42 12.33 -6.83
CA GLN A 18 -0.85 12.60 -7.49
C GLN A 18 -0.74 12.27 -8.98
N LEU A 19 -1.60 11.37 -9.43
CA LEU A 19 -1.68 10.96 -10.82
C LEU A 19 -2.98 11.47 -11.45
N GLU A 20 -2.96 11.68 -12.76
CA GLU A 20 -4.19 11.91 -13.52
C GLU A 20 -5.12 10.70 -13.40
N SER A 21 -6.43 10.95 -13.33
CA SER A 21 -7.42 9.89 -13.21
C SER A 21 -7.31 8.88 -14.37
N GLY A 22 -7.22 7.59 -14.03
CA GLY A 22 -7.04 6.52 -15.02
C GLY A 22 -5.62 6.27 -15.50
N ARG A 23 -4.63 7.03 -15.00
CA ARG A 23 -3.22 6.82 -15.33
C ARG A 23 -2.56 5.86 -14.33
N ALA A 24 -1.84 4.87 -14.83
CA ALA A 24 -1.03 3.98 -13.99
C ALA A 24 0.26 4.69 -13.51
N LEU A 25 0.76 4.27 -12.35
CA LEU A 25 2.04 4.69 -11.79
C LEU A 25 3.19 4.20 -12.67
N ARG A 26 4.19 5.04 -12.89
CA ARG A 26 5.39 4.74 -13.67
C ARG A 26 6.66 5.00 -12.86
N ALA A 27 7.78 4.48 -13.34
CA ALA A 27 9.08 4.68 -12.70
C ALA A 27 9.46 6.18 -12.57
N GLU A 28 9.10 6.98 -13.56
CA GLU A 28 9.34 8.42 -13.57
C GLU A 28 8.60 9.17 -12.45
N ASP A 29 7.44 8.67 -12.01
CA ASP A 29 6.67 9.24 -10.89
C ASP A 29 7.33 8.94 -9.53
N LEU A 30 8.08 7.85 -9.45
CA LEU A 30 8.79 7.42 -8.24
C LEU A 30 10.19 8.06 -8.12
N ALA A 31 10.81 8.40 -9.25
CA ALA A 31 12.17 8.91 -9.29
C ALA A 31 12.43 10.12 -8.37
N PRO A 32 11.51 11.11 -8.21
CA PRO A 32 11.71 12.24 -7.32
C PRO A 32 11.81 11.85 -5.83
N TYR A 33 11.36 10.65 -5.48
CA TYR A 33 11.30 10.15 -4.09
C TYR A 33 12.43 9.18 -3.75
N GLU A 34 13.30 8.87 -4.73
CA GLU A 34 14.47 7.99 -4.51
C GLU A 34 15.42 8.61 -3.50
N GLY A 35 15.81 7.85 -2.46
CA GLY A 35 16.77 8.28 -1.45
C GLY A 35 16.33 9.43 -0.54
N LYS A 36 15.05 9.76 -0.49
CA LYS A 36 14.52 10.88 0.31
C LYS A 36 14.32 10.58 1.79
N GLY A 37 14.62 9.35 2.23
CA GLY A 37 14.54 8.98 3.64
C GLY A 37 13.12 8.71 4.15
N PHE A 38 12.16 8.47 3.28
CA PHE A 38 10.86 7.96 3.67
C PHE A 38 11.00 6.61 4.37
N THR A 39 10.05 6.27 5.24
CA THR A 39 10.06 5.01 6.00
C THR A 39 9.01 4.02 5.53
N GLY A 40 8.03 4.46 4.75
CA GLY A 40 6.96 3.63 4.24
C GLY A 40 6.37 4.13 2.93
N PHE A 41 5.74 3.23 2.21
CA PHE A 41 4.97 3.48 0.99
C PHE A 41 3.58 2.88 1.16
N LEU A 42 2.56 3.72 1.03
CA LEU A 42 1.16 3.33 1.17
C LEU A 42 0.48 3.38 -0.19
N VAL A 43 -0.13 2.30 -0.61
CA VAL A 43 -0.77 2.22 -1.94
C VAL A 43 -2.00 1.33 -1.93
N ASN A 44 -3.02 1.70 -2.70
CA ASN A 44 -4.08 0.79 -3.12
C ASN A 44 -3.65 0.13 -4.44
N VAL A 45 -3.67 -1.19 -4.51
CA VAL A 45 -3.22 -1.93 -5.71
C VAL A 45 -4.15 -1.68 -6.89
N HIS A 46 -5.45 -1.65 -6.61
CA HIS A 46 -6.50 -1.50 -7.61
C HIS A 46 -7.34 -0.26 -7.29
N GLU A 47 -7.21 0.77 -8.12
CA GLU A 47 -8.03 1.98 -7.97
C GLU A 47 -9.45 1.71 -8.45
N THR A 48 -10.35 1.54 -7.51
CA THR A 48 -11.74 1.12 -7.78
C THR A 48 -12.50 2.09 -8.67
N SER A 49 -12.22 3.39 -8.56
CA SER A 49 -12.95 4.43 -9.30
C SER A 49 -12.61 4.47 -10.79
N THR A 50 -11.42 4.02 -11.16
CA THR A 50 -10.90 4.09 -12.53
C THR A 50 -10.60 2.74 -13.14
N GLY A 51 -10.58 1.67 -12.33
CA GLY A 51 -10.21 0.31 -12.77
C GLY A 51 -8.71 0.14 -13.02
N VAL A 52 -7.86 1.08 -12.58
CA VAL A 52 -6.41 0.98 -12.75
C VAL A 52 -5.84 -0.02 -11.76
N LEU A 53 -5.18 -1.04 -12.27
CA LEU A 53 -4.35 -1.97 -11.50
C LEU A 53 -2.89 -1.50 -11.59
N TYR A 54 -2.27 -1.23 -10.45
CA TYR A 54 -0.88 -0.76 -10.41
C TYR A 54 0.10 -1.93 -10.55
N ASP A 55 1.25 -1.66 -11.18
CA ASP A 55 2.35 -2.60 -11.29
C ASP A 55 3.04 -2.75 -9.92
N MET A 56 2.72 -3.85 -9.26
CA MET A 56 3.28 -4.15 -7.94
C MET A 56 4.75 -4.58 -7.99
N GLU A 57 5.28 -5.03 -9.12
CA GLU A 57 6.70 -5.33 -9.27
C GLU A 57 7.51 -4.02 -9.27
N LEU A 58 7.06 -3.03 -10.03
CA LEU A 58 7.65 -1.69 -10.02
C LEU A 58 7.67 -1.07 -8.61
N ILE A 59 6.53 -1.12 -7.91
CA ILE A 59 6.40 -0.56 -6.56
C ILE A 59 7.28 -1.32 -5.56
N SER A 60 7.26 -2.63 -5.62
CA SER A 60 8.07 -3.52 -4.77
C SER A 60 9.57 -3.24 -4.93
N ASP A 61 10.04 -3.10 -6.17
CA ASP A 61 11.45 -2.83 -6.45
C ASP A 61 11.86 -1.45 -5.93
N PHE A 62 11.02 -0.44 -6.09
CA PHE A 62 11.24 0.88 -5.49
C PHE A 62 11.31 0.81 -3.97
N CYS A 63 10.35 0.16 -3.32
CA CYS A 63 10.31 0.02 -1.87
C CYS A 63 11.54 -0.74 -1.34
N ARG A 64 11.95 -1.78 -2.04
CA ARG A 64 13.11 -2.60 -1.67
C ARG A 64 14.40 -1.81 -1.75
N ARG A 65 14.63 -1.06 -2.83
CA ARG A 65 15.83 -0.21 -2.99
C ARG A 65 15.91 0.88 -1.93
N ASN A 66 14.78 1.43 -1.52
CA ASN A 66 14.69 2.51 -0.54
C ASN A 66 14.42 2.02 0.89
N GLN A 67 14.38 0.71 1.11
CA GLN A 67 14.12 0.07 2.42
C GLN A 67 12.79 0.48 3.07
N LEU A 68 11.78 0.82 2.27
CA LEU A 68 10.47 1.24 2.74
C LEU A 68 9.64 0.06 3.25
N ILE A 69 8.83 0.30 4.26
CA ILE A 69 7.73 -0.58 4.63
C ILE A 69 6.63 -0.43 3.58
N LEU A 70 6.28 -1.51 2.91
CA LEU A 70 5.24 -1.50 1.88
C LEU A 70 3.90 -1.91 2.49
N ALA A 71 2.98 -0.95 2.61
CA ALA A 71 1.62 -1.16 3.08
C ALA A 71 0.63 -1.04 1.92
N VAL A 72 -0.21 -2.05 1.76
CA VAL A 72 -1.07 -2.23 0.59
C VAL A 72 -2.53 -2.35 0.98
N ASP A 73 -3.36 -1.47 0.45
CA ASP A 73 -4.80 -1.67 0.41
C ASP A 73 -5.14 -2.58 -0.79
N ALA A 74 -5.54 -3.81 -0.49
CA ALA A 74 -5.92 -4.82 -1.47
C ALA A 74 -7.42 -5.10 -1.46
N VAL A 75 -8.25 -4.19 -0.92
CA VAL A 75 -9.70 -4.41 -0.81
C VAL A 75 -10.35 -4.76 -2.15
N SER A 76 -9.94 -4.12 -3.23
CA SER A 76 -10.51 -4.36 -4.57
C SER A 76 -9.75 -5.39 -5.41
N SER A 77 -8.52 -5.75 -5.03
CA SER A 77 -7.67 -6.68 -5.80
C SER A 77 -7.56 -8.08 -5.19
N PHE A 78 -7.67 -8.19 -3.87
CA PHE A 78 -7.51 -9.48 -3.18
C PHE A 78 -8.52 -10.51 -3.68
N LEU A 79 -8.04 -11.66 -4.18
CA LEU A 79 -8.78 -12.74 -4.84
C LEU A 79 -9.43 -12.36 -6.20
N ALA A 80 -9.42 -11.10 -6.61
CA ALA A 80 -9.90 -10.67 -7.92
C ALA A 80 -8.75 -10.63 -8.94
N ASP A 81 -7.59 -10.15 -8.51
CA ASP A 81 -6.37 -10.07 -9.30
C ASP A 81 -5.29 -10.98 -8.70
N PRO A 82 -4.26 -11.38 -9.49
CA PRO A 82 -3.10 -12.07 -8.96
C PRO A 82 -2.41 -11.22 -7.87
N PHE A 83 -2.18 -11.80 -6.69
CA PHE A 83 -1.61 -11.09 -5.56
C PHE A 83 -0.59 -11.96 -4.80
N TRP A 84 0.68 -11.57 -4.78
CA TRP A 84 1.76 -12.35 -4.19
C TRP A 84 2.51 -11.57 -3.10
N ILE A 85 2.02 -11.66 -1.86
CA ILE A 85 2.58 -10.95 -0.71
C ILE A 85 4.10 -11.19 -0.58
N GLY A 86 4.53 -12.46 -0.63
CA GLY A 86 5.92 -12.83 -0.47
C GLY A 86 6.83 -12.39 -1.61
N LYS A 87 6.37 -12.55 -2.87
CA LYS A 87 7.13 -12.16 -4.07
C LYS A 87 7.39 -10.66 -4.10
N TRP A 88 6.39 -9.87 -3.77
CA TRP A 88 6.47 -8.42 -3.76
C TRP A 88 7.03 -7.82 -2.46
N GLY A 89 7.29 -8.67 -1.45
CA GLY A 89 7.81 -8.20 -0.17
C GLY A 89 6.87 -7.20 0.51
N VAL A 90 5.56 -7.44 0.41
CA VAL A 90 4.55 -6.60 1.06
C VAL A 90 4.60 -6.84 2.56
N ASP A 91 4.76 -5.77 3.34
CA ASP A 91 4.88 -5.84 4.79
C ASP A 91 3.53 -5.78 5.51
N LEU A 92 2.56 -5.10 4.91
CA LEU A 92 1.22 -4.97 5.45
C LEU A 92 0.20 -5.03 4.32
N VAL A 93 -0.81 -5.89 4.48
CA VAL A 93 -1.96 -5.97 3.57
C VAL A 93 -3.23 -5.71 4.34
N LEU A 94 -4.06 -4.84 3.79
CA LEU A 94 -5.42 -4.59 4.27
C LEU A 94 -6.41 -5.09 3.21
N THR A 95 -7.42 -5.85 3.62
CA THR A 95 -8.57 -6.20 2.78
C THR A 95 -9.86 -6.27 3.59
N GLY A 96 -10.98 -6.44 2.91
CA GLY A 96 -12.31 -6.49 3.54
C GLY A 96 -13.17 -7.60 2.94
N SER A 97 -14.19 -8.01 3.71
CA SER A 97 -15.06 -9.13 3.36
C SER A 97 -16.01 -8.88 2.16
N GLN A 98 -16.30 -7.60 1.86
CA GLN A 98 -17.39 -7.19 0.95
C GLN A 98 -17.03 -7.12 -0.54
N LYS A 99 -15.87 -7.59 -0.97
CA LYS A 99 -15.41 -7.62 -2.35
C LYS A 99 -15.34 -9.06 -2.87
N ALA A 100 -14.22 -9.51 -3.38
CA ALA A 100 -14.09 -10.84 -3.99
C ALA A 100 -14.30 -12.02 -3.02
N LEU A 101 -14.24 -11.79 -1.69
CA LEU A 101 -14.66 -12.78 -0.70
C LEU A 101 -16.18 -13.05 -0.72
N ALA A 102 -16.98 -12.21 -1.39
CA ALA A 102 -18.43 -12.37 -1.58
C ALA A 102 -19.22 -12.51 -0.27
N LEU A 103 -18.74 -11.88 0.80
CA LEU A 103 -19.37 -11.86 2.12
C LEU A 103 -20.00 -10.50 2.40
N PRO A 104 -20.95 -10.41 3.33
CA PRO A 104 -21.44 -9.12 3.80
C PRO A 104 -20.30 -8.24 4.35
N PRO A 105 -20.42 -6.90 4.25
CA PRO A 105 -19.45 -6.00 4.91
C PRO A 105 -19.49 -6.18 6.42
N GLY A 106 -18.33 -6.04 7.08
CA GLY A 106 -18.24 -6.14 8.54
C GLY A 106 -16.91 -6.70 9.05
N LEU A 107 -16.10 -7.31 8.18
CA LEU A 107 -14.78 -7.81 8.55
C LEU A 107 -13.70 -7.01 7.80
N SER A 108 -12.71 -6.54 8.56
CA SER A 108 -11.44 -6.07 8.04
C SER A 108 -10.37 -7.10 8.36
N ILE A 109 -9.59 -7.48 7.36
CA ILE A 109 -8.50 -8.45 7.49
C ILE A 109 -7.20 -7.69 7.30
N LEU A 110 -6.31 -7.80 8.29
CA LEU A 110 -4.99 -7.21 8.27
C LEU A 110 -3.94 -8.32 8.35
N VAL A 111 -3.05 -8.37 7.38
CA VAL A 111 -1.92 -9.31 7.35
C VAL A 111 -0.64 -8.52 7.56
N LEU A 112 0.16 -8.91 8.55
CA LEU A 112 1.43 -8.28 8.88
C LEU A 112 2.58 -9.24 8.58
N GLY A 113 3.55 -8.79 7.80
CA GLY A 113 4.82 -9.47 7.61
C GLY A 113 5.77 -9.22 8.79
N ALA A 114 6.86 -9.99 8.84
CA ALA A 114 7.83 -9.93 9.94
C ALA A 114 8.41 -8.52 10.16
N ARG A 115 8.70 -7.77 9.10
CA ARG A 115 9.23 -6.40 9.19
C ARG A 115 8.21 -5.44 9.80
N ALA A 116 6.92 -5.56 9.42
CA ALA A 116 5.86 -4.74 10.00
C ALA A 116 5.66 -5.08 11.48
N ILE A 117 5.69 -6.35 11.86
CA ILE A 117 5.59 -6.79 13.26
C ILE A 117 6.74 -6.22 14.08
N ALA A 118 7.98 -6.37 13.60
CA ALA A 118 9.15 -5.81 14.28
C ALA A 118 9.01 -4.28 14.47
N ARG A 119 8.59 -3.57 13.43
CA ARG A 119 8.40 -2.12 13.49
C ARG A 119 7.34 -1.70 14.53
N VAL A 120 6.23 -2.44 14.61
CA VAL A 120 5.19 -2.17 15.62
C VAL A 120 5.72 -2.39 17.04
N GLN A 121 6.52 -3.43 17.26
CA GLN A 121 7.11 -3.73 18.57
C GLN A 121 8.14 -2.67 19.00
N GLU A 122 8.89 -2.10 18.06
CA GLU A 122 9.87 -1.03 18.33
C GLU A 122 9.20 0.32 18.58
N THR A 123 8.00 0.51 18.06
CA THR A 123 7.29 1.79 18.18
C THR A 123 6.41 1.73 19.43
N ALA A 124 6.71 2.53 20.46
CA ALA A 124 5.82 2.69 21.58
C ALA A 124 4.50 3.30 21.09
N ILE A 125 3.46 2.48 21.06
CA ILE A 125 2.09 2.95 20.82
C ILE A 125 1.70 3.76 22.05
N ARG A 126 1.66 5.08 21.89
CA ARG A 126 1.14 6.01 22.90
C ARG A 126 -0.34 6.24 22.66
#